data_49b976367197ff07f22ca3a6dfe48758
#
_entry.id   49b976367197ff07f22ca3a6dfe48758
#
_cell.length_a   1.000
_cell.length_b   1.000
_cell.length_c   1.000
_cell.angle_alpha   90.00
_cell.angle_beta   90.00
_cell.angle_gamma   90.00
#
_symmetry.space_group_name_H-M   'P 1'
#
loop_
_entity.id
_entity.type
_entity.pdbx_description
1 polymer ?
#
loop_
_entity_poly.entity_id
_entity_poly.type
_entity_poly.pdbx_seq_one_letter_code
_entity_poly.pdbx_strand_id
1 'polypeptide(L)'
;MSIGTAVRTVLAQYATFSGRARRSEYWWWSLAYSIVFAVLYVLAIALVGVEAFTNPEAAAPGAGGIGGLLVFGLIFVFVLGTFLPSLAVTIRRLHDTGRSGWWYLISLVPFGNIVLLVFAFGDSTPGSNAYGPNPKGEGGYSGQGYGAPQQYGTPQQYGTPQ
;
A
#
# COMPACT_ATOMS: atom_id res chain seq x y z
N MET A 1 0.52 -0.92 -14.77
CA MET A 1 1.37 -1.63 -13.80
C MET A 1 0.93 -3.08 -13.75
N SER A 2 1.84 -4.06 -13.87
CA SER A 2 1.53 -5.49 -13.74
C SER A 2 1.61 -5.94 -12.28
N ILE A 3 1.04 -7.13 -11.97
CA ILE A 3 1.11 -7.71 -10.63
C ILE A 3 2.57 -7.92 -10.17
N GLY A 4 3.44 -8.43 -11.05
CA GLY A 4 4.86 -8.65 -10.72
C GLY A 4 5.61 -7.35 -10.44
N THR A 5 5.33 -6.27 -11.19
CA THR A 5 5.91 -4.95 -10.93
C THR A 5 5.41 -4.39 -9.60
N ALA A 6 4.12 -4.54 -9.28
CA ALA A 6 3.55 -4.06 -8.01
C ALA A 6 4.21 -4.76 -6.81
N VAL A 7 4.28 -6.09 -6.86
CA VAL A 7 4.92 -6.89 -5.79
C VAL A 7 6.38 -6.47 -5.59
N ARG A 8 7.16 -6.34 -6.68
CA ARG A 8 8.56 -5.88 -6.59
C ARG A 8 8.68 -4.49 -5.99
N THR A 9 7.82 -3.54 -6.42
CA THR A 9 7.83 -2.17 -5.91
C THR A 9 7.51 -2.14 -4.42
N VAL A 10 6.48 -2.88 -3.98
CA VAL A 10 6.09 -2.92 -2.57
C VAL A 10 7.18 -3.57 -1.71
N LEU A 11 7.78 -4.67 -2.17
CA LEU A 11 8.87 -5.33 -1.47
C LEU A 11 10.16 -4.49 -1.46
N ALA A 12 10.47 -3.76 -2.53
CA ALA A 12 11.61 -2.84 -2.57
C ALA A 12 11.42 -1.66 -1.61
N GLN A 13 10.17 -1.29 -1.34
CA GLN A 13 9.80 -0.25 -0.38
C GLN A 13 9.23 -0.84 0.91
N TYR A 14 9.81 -1.94 1.39
CA TYR A 14 9.33 -2.82 2.44
C TYR A 14 8.81 -2.09 3.69
N ALA A 15 9.55 -1.10 4.17
CA ALA A 15 9.23 -0.29 5.35
C ALA A 15 9.25 1.22 5.03
N THR A 16 8.96 1.60 3.78
CA THR A 16 8.91 3.01 3.36
C THR A 16 7.50 3.54 3.51
N PHE A 17 7.28 4.35 4.53
CA PHE A 17 5.98 4.95 4.85
C PHE A 17 5.80 6.34 4.22
N SER A 18 6.86 6.95 3.72
CA SER A 18 6.83 8.23 3.00
C SER A 18 6.47 8.04 1.53
N GLY A 19 6.01 9.12 0.88
CA GLY A 19 5.61 9.09 -0.51
C GLY A 19 4.17 8.66 -0.74
N ARG A 20 3.84 8.33 -1.98
CA ARG A 20 2.48 8.03 -2.46
C ARG A 20 2.46 6.71 -3.22
N ALA A 21 1.39 5.92 -3.08
CA ALA A 21 1.18 4.67 -3.82
C ALA A 21 -0.03 4.78 -4.77
N ARG A 22 0.15 4.36 -6.02
CA ARG A 22 -0.93 4.28 -7.02
C ARG A 22 -2.02 3.29 -6.59
N ARG A 23 -3.26 3.48 -7.09
CA ARG A 23 -4.31 2.47 -6.99
C ARG A 23 -3.84 1.09 -7.47
N SER A 24 -3.22 1.03 -8.65
CA SER A 24 -2.74 -0.24 -9.22
C SER A 24 -1.68 -0.92 -8.38
N GLU A 25 -0.79 -0.17 -7.72
CA GLU A 25 0.21 -0.71 -6.80
C GLU A 25 -0.46 -1.39 -5.61
N TYR A 26 -1.38 -0.69 -4.95
CA TYR A 26 -2.13 -1.18 -3.80
C TYR A 26 -2.98 -2.41 -4.14
N TRP A 27 -3.79 -2.34 -5.23
CA TRP A 27 -4.71 -3.42 -5.58
C TRP A 27 -4.01 -4.67 -6.09
N TRP A 28 -2.94 -4.54 -6.89
CA TRP A 28 -2.15 -5.69 -7.32
C TRP A 28 -1.40 -6.35 -6.18
N TRP A 29 -0.90 -5.57 -5.22
CA TRP A 29 -0.33 -6.11 -3.99
C TRP A 29 -1.38 -6.86 -3.17
N SER A 30 -2.54 -6.24 -2.92
CA SER A 30 -3.63 -6.85 -2.15
C SER A 30 -4.11 -8.15 -2.79
N LEU A 31 -4.22 -8.19 -4.13
CA LEU A 31 -4.59 -9.39 -4.86
C LEU A 31 -3.52 -10.48 -4.72
N ALA A 32 -2.25 -10.16 -4.90
CA ALA A 32 -1.15 -11.10 -4.75
C ALA A 32 -1.11 -11.70 -3.33
N TYR A 33 -1.22 -10.83 -2.31
CA TYR A 33 -1.32 -11.24 -0.91
C TYR A 33 -2.49 -12.20 -0.68
N SER A 34 -3.69 -11.83 -1.18
CA SER A 34 -4.90 -12.64 -1.00
C SER A 34 -4.80 -14.02 -1.67
N ILE A 35 -4.20 -14.09 -2.86
CA ILE A 35 -4.01 -15.37 -3.57
C ILE A 35 -3.06 -16.27 -2.77
N VAL A 36 -1.91 -15.77 -2.34
CA VAL A 36 -0.94 -16.55 -1.57
C VAL A 36 -1.56 -17.01 -0.24
N PHE A 37 -2.24 -16.09 0.46
CA PHE A 37 -2.92 -16.41 1.71
C PHE A 37 -4.01 -17.49 1.52
N ALA A 38 -4.84 -17.39 0.47
CA ALA A 38 -5.88 -18.37 0.14
C ALA A 38 -5.30 -19.75 -0.16
N VAL A 39 -4.19 -19.81 -0.92
CA VAL A 39 -3.51 -21.09 -1.21
C VAL A 39 -2.99 -21.72 0.07
N LEU A 40 -2.32 -20.95 0.94
CA LEU A 40 -1.82 -21.46 2.22
C LEU A 40 -2.97 -21.91 3.13
N TYR A 41 -4.08 -21.18 3.13
CA TYR A 41 -5.27 -21.50 3.92
C TYR A 41 -5.93 -22.80 3.45
N VAL A 42 -6.12 -22.97 2.12
CA VAL A 42 -6.65 -24.21 1.55
C VAL A 42 -5.73 -25.39 1.85
N LEU A 43 -4.41 -25.19 1.75
CA LEU A 43 -3.44 -26.24 2.12
C LEU A 43 -3.54 -26.60 3.61
N ALA A 44 -3.75 -25.61 4.48
CA ALA A 44 -3.98 -25.87 5.91
C ALA A 44 -5.22 -26.72 6.15
N ILE A 45 -6.35 -26.38 5.51
CA ILE A 45 -7.58 -27.17 5.62
C ILE A 45 -7.36 -28.61 5.12
N ALA A 46 -6.69 -28.78 3.98
CA ALA A 46 -6.45 -30.08 3.39
C ALA A 46 -5.57 -30.99 4.29
N LEU A 47 -4.58 -30.42 4.98
CA LEU A 47 -3.65 -31.18 5.82
C LEU A 47 -4.16 -31.44 7.24
N VAL A 48 -4.97 -30.52 7.79
CA VAL A 48 -5.50 -30.66 9.15
C VAL A 48 -6.84 -31.38 9.16
N GLY A 49 -7.51 -31.36 8.01
CA GLY A 49 -8.85 -31.97 7.85
C GLY A 49 -9.97 -31.03 8.33
N VAL A 50 -11.12 -31.17 7.67
CA VAL A 50 -12.32 -30.38 7.99
C VAL A 50 -12.81 -30.65 9.41
N GLU A 51 -12.64 -31.89 9.90
CA GLU A 51 -13.11 -32.30 11.23
C GLU A 51 -12.44 -31.54 12.38
N ALA A 52 -11.13 -31.21 12.24
CA ALA A 52 -10.43 -30.47 13.26
C ALA A 52 -10.92 -29.00 13.35
N PHE A 53 -11.46 -28.47 12.26
CA PHE A 53 -12.04 -27.11 12.23
C PHE A 53 -13.50 -27.09 12.69
N THR A 54 -14.28 -28.15 12.42
CA THR A 54 -15.71 -28.19 12.72
C THR A 54 -16.04 -28.77 14.10
N ASN A 55 -15.16 -29.67 14.62
CA ASN A 55 -15.30 -30.34 15.92
C ASN A 55 -14.01 -30.20 16.73
N PRO A 56 -13.72 -29.03 17.33
CA PRO A 56 -12.48 -28.82 18.09
C PRO A 56 -12.31 -29.78 19.27
N GLU A 57 -13.42 -30.26 19.84
CA GLU A 57 -13.40 -31.24 20.94
C GLU A 57 -13.02 -32.67 20.49
N ALA A 58 -13.29 -33.01 19.23
CA ALA A 58 -12.89 -34.30 18.63
C ALA A 58 -11.44 -34.27 18.12
N ALA A 59 -10.86 -33.11 18.00
CA ALA A 59 -9.44 -32.91 17.65
C ALA A 59 -8.58 -33.29 18.86
N ALA A 60 -8.18 -34.56 18.95
CA ALA A 60 -7.19 -34.98 19.94
C ALA A 60 -5.95 -34.08 19.90
N PRO A 61 -5.26 -33.83 21.04
CA PRO A 61 -4.00 -33.12 21.05
C PRO A 61 -3.03 -33.78 20.06
N GLY A 62 -2.73 -33.07 18.94
CA GLY A 62 -1.93 -33.59 17.83
C GLY A 62 -2.69 -34.02 16.58
N ALA A 63 -4.02 -33.83 16.49
CA ALA A 63 -4.81 -34.16 15.28
C ALA A 63 -4.35 -33.41 14.03
N GLY A 64 -3.72 -32.22 14.19
CA GLY A 64 -3.05 -31.51 13.10
C GLY A 64 -1.68 -32.08 12.75
N GLY A 65 -1.11 -32.92 13.58
CA GLY A 65 0.22 -33.50 13.39
C GLY A 65 1.32 -32.49 13.05
N ILE A 66 2.46 -32.97 12.63
CA ILE A 66 3.59 -32.14 12.16
C ILE A 66 3.19 -31.32 10.92
N GLY A 67 2.34 -31.89 10.04
CA GLY A 67 1.87 -31.16 8.82
C GLY A 67 1.08 -29.90 9.13
N GLY A 68 0.16 -29.97 10.09
CA GLY A 68 -0.61 -28.81 10.55
C GLY A 68 0.30 -27.73 11.16
N LEU A 69 1.20 -28.12 12.06
CA LEU A 69 2.16 -27.20 12.68
C LEU A 69 3.04 -26.49 11.64
N LEU A 70 3.52 -27.23 10.62
CA LEU A 70 4.34 -26.65 9.55
C LEU A 70 3.57 -25.63 8.73
N VAL A 71 2.31 -25.91 8.36
CA VAL A 71 1.51 -24.97 7.55
C VAL A 71 1.09 -23.75 8.37
N PHE A 72 0.68 -23.92 9.62
CA PHE A 72 0.40 -22.77 10.49
C PHE A 72 1.65 -21.92 10.74
N GLY A 73 2.80 -22.57 10.94
CA GLY A 73 4.08 -21.85 11.02
C GLY A 73 4.39 -21.07 9.74
N LEU A 74 4.15 -21.66 8.57
CA LEU A 74 4.35 -20.99 7.28
C LEU A 74 3.40 -19.79 7.10
N ILE A 75 2.11 -19.94 7.45
CA ILE A 75 1.14 -18.83 7.44
C ILE A 75 1.60 -17.74 8.38
N PHE A 76 2.04 -18.08 9.58
CA PHE A 76 2.53 -17.11 10.56
C PHE A 76 3.73 -16.31 10.02
N VAL A 77 4.73 -17.00 9.48
CA VAL A 77 5.90 -16.36 8.85
C VAL A 77 5.49 -15.48 7.67
N PHE A 78 4.57 -15.96 6.82
CA PHE A 78 4.05 -15.18 5.70
C PHE A 78 3.34 -13.89 6.16
N VAL A 79 2.46 -13.98 7.17
CA VAL A 79 1.74 -12.82 7.72
C VAL A 79 2.72 -11.83 8.34
N LEU A 80 3.69 -12.29 9.14
CA LEU A 80 4.70 -11.42 9.73
C LEU A 80 5.58 -10.76 8.65
N GLY A 81 6.03 -11.55 7.68
CA GLY A 81 6.89 -11.05 6.60
C GLY A 81 6.20 -10.05 5.68
N THR A 82 4.88 -10.15 5.51
CA THR A 82 4.09 -9.26 4.67
C THR A 82 3.40 -8.13 5.44
N PHE A 83 3.45 -8.14 6.77
CA PHE A 83 2.81 -7.13 7.61
C PHE A 83 3.34 -5.72 7.33
N LEU A 84 4.67 -5.54 7.42
CA LEU A 84 5.30 -4.24 7.18
C LEU A 84 5.08 -3.69 5.76
N PRO A 85 5.31 -4.44 4.68
CA PRO A 85 5.06 -3.94 3.33
C PRO A 85 3.58 -3.67 3.07
N SER A 86 2.66 -4.44 3.65
CA SER A 86 1.22 -4.18 3.55
C SER A 86 0.82 -2.90 4.28
N LEU A 87 1.38 -2.67 5.46
CA LEU A 87 1.21 -1.43 6.21
C LEU A 87 1.78 -0.24 5.44
N ALA A 88 3.00 -0.36 4.92
CA ALA A 88 3.68 0.69 4.19
C ALA A 88 2.91 1.11 2.92
N VAL A 89 2.47 0.15 2.10
CA VAL A 89 1.69 0.46 0.89
C VAL A 89 0.32 1.07 1.23
N THR A 90 -0.31 0.64 2.33
CA THR A 90 -1.59 1.20 2.78
C THR A 90 -1.44 2.66 3.23
N ILE A 91 -0.41 2.96 4.02
CA ILE A 91 -0.11 4.34 4.44
C ILE A 91 0.21 5.22 3.23
N ARG A 92 1.06 4.76 2.29
CA ARG A 92 1.36 5.48 1.05
C ARG A 92 0.12 5.67 0.18
N ARG A 93 -0.84 4.73 0.25
CA ARG A 93 -2.14 4.89 -0.43
C ARG A 93 -3.01 5.96 0.23
N LEU A 94 -3.05 6.05 1.55
CA LEU A 94 -3.71 7.15 2.28
C LEU A 94 -3.10 8.50 1.91
N HIS A 95 -1.77 8.58 1.86
CA HIS A 95 -1.04 9.78 1.41
C HIS A 95 -1.42 10.20 -0.01
N ASP A 96 -1.61 9.23 -0.91
CA ASP A 96 -1.99 9.48 -2.30
C ASP A 96 -3.38 10.12 -2.43
N THR A 97 -4.28 9.86 -1.49
CA THR A 97 -5.59 10.49 -1.38
C THR A 97 -5.61 11.75 -0.50
N GLY A 98 -4.44 12.27 -0.15
CA GLY A 98 -4.29 13.47 0.68
C GLY A 98 -4.56 13.27 2.17
N ARG A 99 -4.64 12.02 2.64
CA ARG A 99 -4.92 11.68 4.04
C ARG A 99 -3.64 11.33 4.77
N SER A 100 -3.62 11.63 6.09
CA SER A 100 -2.53 11.21 6.97
C SER A 100 -2.52 9.68 7.14
N GLY A 101 -1.33 9.10 7.27
CA GLY A 101 -1.16 7.67 7.59
C GLY A 101 -1.78 7.25 8.92
N TRP A 102 -2.02 8.20 9.84
CA TRP A 102 -2.72 7.94 11.11
C TRP A 102 -4.15 7.44 10.93
N TRP A 103 -4.78 7.69 9.79
CA TRP A 103 -6.07 7.10 9.44
C TRP A 103 -6.05 5.57 9.41
N TYR A 104 -4.87 4.95 9.31
CA TYR A 104 -4.74 3.50 9.42
C TYR A 104 -5.25 2.97 10.77
N LEU A 105 -5.13 3.75 11.86
CA LEU A 105 -5.59 3.33 13.19
C LEU A 105 -7.10 3.10 13.27
N ILE A 106 -7.88 3.60 12.30
CA ILE A 106 -9.31 3.29 12.21
C ILE A 106 -9.56 1.78 12.00
N SER A 107 -8.57 1.03 11.49
CA SER A 107 -8.65 -0.43 11.36
C SER A 107 -8.86 -1.15 12.71
N LEU A 108 -8.51 -0.50 13.83
CA LEU A 108 -8.70 -1.04 15.18
C LEU A 108 -10.14 -0.88 15.67
N VAL A 109 -10.95 -0.07 15.00
CA VAL A 109 -12.37 0.14 15.33
C VAL A 109 -13.22 -0.84 14.50
N PRO A 110 -14.28 -1.42 15.05
CA PRO A 110 -15.22 -2.22 14.27
C PRO A 110 -15.67 -1.49 13.00
N PHE A 111 -15.67 -2.19 11.87
CA PHE A 111 -15.97 -1.64 10.54
C PHE A 111 -14.98 -0.59 10.00
N GLY A 112 -13.94 -0.21 10.74
CA GLY A 112 -12.94 0.77 10.29
C GLY A 112 -12.20 0.35 9.02
N ASN A 113 -12.03 -0.95 8.79
CA ASN A 113 -11.46 -1.49 7.54
C ASN A 113 -12.31 -1.15 6.31
N ILE A 114 -13.64 -1.00 6.45
CA ILE A 114 -14.52 -0.56 5.35
C ILE A 114 -14.20 0.89 4.97
N VAL A 115 -13.93 1.73 5.94
CA VAL A 115 -13.53 3.13 5.69
C VAL A 115 -12.18 3.18 4.96
N LEU A 116 -11.21 2.37 5.38
CA LEU A 116 -9.91 2.27 4.69
C LEU A 116 -10.08 1.76 3.25
N LEU A 117 -10.98 0.81 3.04
CA LEU A 117 -11.31 0.30 1.72
C LEU A 117 -11.88 1.41 0.83
N VAL A 118 -12.84 2.21 1.34
CA VAL A 118 -13.39 3.38 0.62
C VAL A 118 -12.28 4.37 0.26
N PHE A 119 -11.35 4.64 1.18
CA PHE A 119 -10.21 5.52 0.91
C PHE A 119 -9.26 4.93 -0.15
N ALA A 120 -9.07 3.61 -0.15
CA ALA A 120 -8.26 2.93 -1.15
C ALA A 120 -8.88 2.99 -2.57
N PHE A 121 -10.21 3.09 -2.69
CA PHE A 121 -10.91 3.32 -3.96
C PHE A 121 -10.87 4.79 -4.41
N GLY A 122 -10.66 5.75 -3.50
CA GLY A 122 -10.58 7.18 -3.82
C GLY A 122 -9.56 7.47 -4.93
N ASP A 123 -9.68 8.56 -5.69
CA ASP A 123 -8.68 8.95 -6.68
C ASP A 123 -7.44 9.59 -6.04
N SER A 124 -6.32 9.51 -6.76
CA SER A 124 -5.11 10.25 -6.39
C SER A 124 -5.40 11.75 -6.41
N THR A 125 -4.93 12.50 -5.42
CA THR A 125 -5.02 13.96 -5.47
C THR A 125 -4.23 14.48 -6.67
N PRO A 126 -4.79 15.40 -7.46
CA PRO A 126 -4.10 16.00 -8.60
C PRO A 126 -2.82 16.71 -8.17
N GLY A 127 -1.81 16.69 -9.00
CA GLY A 127 -0.53 17.36 -8.74
C GLY A 127 0.23 16.83 -7.53
N SER A 128 1.15 17.64 -7.02
CA SER A 128 1.89 17.35 -5.79
C SER A 128 1.05 17.64 -4.55
N ASN A 129 1.19 16.85 -3.51
CA ASN A 129 0.60 17.09 -2.20
C ASN A 129 1.68 17.08 -1.10
N ALA A 130 1.29 17.18 0.17
CA ALA A 130 2.21 17.18 1.32
C ALA A 130 3.12 15.93 1.40
N TYR A 131 2.79 14.86 0.67
CA TYR A 131 3.52 13.58 0.68
C TYR A 131 4.34 13.32 -0.58
N GLY A 132 4.30 14.24 -1.55
CA GLY A 132 5.12 14.18 -2.75
C GLY A 132 4.35 14.33 -4.07
N PRO A 133 5.05 14.15 -5.20
CA PRO A 133 4.47 14.28 -6.53
C PRO A 133 3.45 13.17 -6.80
N ASN A 134 2.52 13.46 -7.74
CA ASN A 134 1.54 12.47 -8.17
C ASN A 134 2.25 11.26 -8.83
N PRO A 135 2.09 10.05 -8.31
CA PRO A 135 2.76 8.87 -8.86
C PRO A 135 2.27 8.48 -10.27
N LYS A 136 1.16 9.03 -10.74
CA LYS A 136 0.68 8.84 -12.11
C LYS A 136 1.38 9.76 -13.11
N GLY A 137 2.13 10.75 -12.66
CA GLY A 137 2.69 11.81 -13.52
C GLY A 137 1.65 12.79 -14.04
N GLU A 138 0.36 12.62 -13.69
CA GLU A 138 -0.72 13.51 -14.07
C GLU A 138 -0.68 14.76 -13.17
N GLY A 139 -0.66 15.93 -13.78
CA GLY A 139 -0.67 17.22 -13.07
C GLY A 139 0.73 17.74 -12.69
N GLY A 140 1.78 17.21 -13.29
CA GLY A 140 3.05 17.91 -13.36
C GLY A 140 2.85 19.15 -14.23
N TYR A 141 2.55 20.28 -13.61
CA TYR A 141 2.83 21.56 -14.27
C TYR A 141 4.31 21.54 -14.61
N SER A 142 4.61 21.35 -15.91
CA SER A 142 5.92 21.64 -16.45
C SER A 142 6.26 23.08 -16.04
N GLY A 143 7.15 23.22 -15.07
CA GLY A 143 7.95 24.41 -14.86
C GLY A 143 7.20 25.70 -14.56
N GLN A 144 6.63 25.82 -13.36
CA GLN A 144 6.76 27.08 -12.65
C GLN A 144 7.42 26.79 -11.31
N GLY A 145 8.76 26.84 -11.34
CA GLY A 145 9.57 26.87 -10.16
C GLY A 145 9.13 28.06 -9.31
N TYR A 146 8.67 27.77 -8.10
CA TYR A 146 8.65 28.79 -7.06
C TYR A 146 10.10 29.22 -6.84
N GLY A 147 10.43 30.45 -7.28
CA GLY A 147 11.68 31.07 -6.91
C GLY A 147 12.68 31.37 -8.04
N ALA A 148 12.27 31.60 -9.28
CA ALA A 148 13.07 32.45 -10.14
C ALA A 148 12.79 33.93 -9.75
N PRO A 149 13.80 34.69 -9.29
CA PRO A 149 13.62 36.13 -9.12
C PRO A 149 13.17 36.72 -10.46
N GLN A 150 12.06 37.44 -10.48
CA GLN A 150 11.69 38.23 -11.64
C GLN A 150 12.88 39.17 -11.94
N GLN A 151 13.52 38.90 -13.06
CA GLN A 151 14.52 39.80 -13.60
C GLN A 151 13.77 41.08 -13.95
N TYR A 152 13.86 42.05 -13.06
CA TYR A 152 13.41 43.41 -13.34
C TYR A 152 14.07 43.84 -14.64
N GLY A 153 13.23 44.18 -15.61
CA GLY A 153 13.65 44.63 -16.93
C GLY A 153 14.71 45.73 -16.82
N THR A 154 15.79 45.55 -17.56
CA THR A 154 16.80 46.60 -17.79
C THR A 154 16.11 47.92 -18.17
N PRO A 155 16.46 49.04 -17.53
CA PRO A 155 15.93 50.37 -17.92
C PRO A 155 16.22 50.62 -19.39
N GLN A 156 15.20 50.90 -20.17
CA GLN A 156 15.36 51.39 -21.54
C GLN A 156 16.15 52.68 -21.49
N GLN A 157 17.32 52.66 -22.11
CA GLN A 157 18.15 53.83 -22.34
C GLN A 157 17.38 54.76 -23.29
N TYR A 158 16.83 55.86 -22.76
CA TYR A 158 16.31 56.94 -23.56
C TYR A 158 17.45 57.54 -24.39
N GLY A 159 17.32 57.45 -25.71
CA GLY A 159 18.21 58.10 -26.64
C GLY A 159 18.14 59.61 -26.50
N THR A 160 19.30 60.26 -26.40
CA THR A 160 19.47 61.73 -26.46
C THR A 160 19.10 62.22 -27.83
N PRO A 161 18.24 63.32 -27.96
CA PRO A 161 18.02 63.97 -29.24
C PRO A 161 19.25 64.85 -29.59
N GLN A 162 19.63 64.75 -30.85
CA GLN A 162 20.57 65.78 -31.49
C GLN A 162 19.83 66.99 -31.89
#